data_6b67f448c89e863e0af0ba1b0ac76912
#
_entry.id   6b67f448c89e863e0af0ba1b0ac76912
#
_cell.length_a   1.000
_cell.length_b   1.000
_cell.length_c   1.000
_cell.angle_alpha   90.00
_cell.angle_beta   90.00
_cell.angle_gamma   90.00
#
_symmetry.space_group_name_H-M   'P 1'
#
loop_
_entity.id
_entity.type
_entity.pdbx_description
1 polymer ?
#
loop_
_entity_poly.entity_id
_entity_poly.type
_entity_poly.pdbx_seq_one_letter_code
_entity_poly.pdbx_strand_id
1 'polypeptide(L)'
;MLTRVGVPVDRVAEPSVPDQHPTTLICFSHLRWDFVFQRPQHLMSRFVRDMEVIFWEEPIEIGPKETSYLKVREAEGVANLRIVVPHLPEGMPEDAREATLKRLLDAHLSTIKGRLVSWYYTPMMLPFSRHIEADAVVFDAMDELSKFKFAPTKLLDLEQELIDKADVVFTGGSSLFEAKKDRHRSVHCFPSSVDRTHFAKARAQMFDPADQEDLSRPRLGFYGVVDERFDIELLDRVAAMRPNWSFVMVGPVVKISEDELPRRHNICYLGGKTYEQLPAYLSGWDVALMPFAMNESTQFISPTKTPEYLAGGKPVVSTPIKDVVRHYGHLQGVQIASTPEEFVAGCEKALELSRNPESGWLAEADLMLSATSWDTTQARMAGLIAEVLGEPAATRSSALLVAAE
;
A
#
# COMPACT_ATOMS: atom_id res chain seq x y z
N MET A 1 24.77 71.43 -33.76
CA MET A 1 25.07 70.76 -32.50
C MET A 1 23.75 70.29 -31.90
N LEU A 2 23.44 69.02 -32.04
CA LEU A 2 22.25 68.40 -31.48
C LEU A 2 22.74 67.37 -30.44
N THR A 3 22.55 67.71 -29.20
CA THR A 3 22.89 66.85 -28.03
C THR A 3 21.85 65.74 -27.90
N ARG A 4 22.29 64.47 -28.06
CA ARG A 4 21.48 63.31 -27.76
C ARG A 4 21.46 63.08 -26.23
N VAL A 5 20.28 63.16 -25.61
CA VAL A 5 20.01 62.74 -24.24
C VAL A 5 19.78 61.25 -24.31
N GLY A 6 20.67 60.45 -23.67
CA GLY A 6 20.49 59.02 -23.49
C GLY A 6 19.51 58.75 -22.33
N VAL A 7 18.45 57.99 -22.65
CA VAL A 7 17.53 57.42 -21.64
C VAL A 7 18.17 56.17 -21.05
N PRO A 8 18.27 56.02 -19.74
CA PRO A 8 18.74 54.76 -19.14
C PRO A 8 17.72 53.66 -19.39
N VAL A 9 18.17 52.57 -20.02
CA VAL A 9 17.38 51.32 -20.14
C VAL A 9 17.48 50.62 -18.79
N ASP A 10 16.39 50.61 -18.06
CA ASP A 10 16.24 49.73 -16.87
C ASP A 10 16.48 48.29 -17.32
N ARG A 11 17.50 47.67 -16.72
CA ARG A 11 17.69 46.23 -16.82
C ARG A 11 16.50 45.56 -16.17
N VAL A 12 15.61 44.97 -16.96
CA VAL A 12 14.64 43.98 -16.47
C VAL A 12 15.47 42.87 -15.84
N ALA A 13 15.31 42.66 -14.55
CA ALA A 13 15.90 41.53 -13.86
C ALA A 13 15.36 40.25 -14.52
N GLU A 14 16.26 39.44 -15.08
CA GLU A 14 15.89 38.09 -15.51
C GLU A 14 15.23 37.35 -14.33
N PRO A 15 14.09 36.67 -14.57
CA PRO A 15 13.49 35.88 -13.52
C PRO A 15 14.53 34.84 -13.07
N SER A 16 14.93 34.87 -11.83
CA SER A 16 15.79 33.87 -11.22
C SER A 16 15.10 32.50 -11.41
N VAL A 17 15.72 31.64 -12.23
CA VAL A 17 15.34 30.22 -12.26
C VAL A 17 15.41 29.73 -10.81
N PRO A 18 14.33 29.17 -10.24
CA PRO A 18 14.38 28.64 -8.88
C PRO A 18 15.51 27.60 -8.86
N ASP A 19 16.40 27.73 -7.87
CA ASP A 19 17.49 26.81 -7.63
C ASP A 19 16.83 25.45 -7.27
N GLN A 20 16.58 24.62 -8.30
CA GLN A 20 15.96 23.30 -8.13
C GLN A 20 17.02 22.35 -7.58
N HIS A 21 17.29 22.44 -6.30
CA HIS A 21 18.02 21.37 -5.63
C HIS A 21 17.20 20.09 -5.75
N PRO A 22 17.82 18.97 -6.17
CA PRO A 22 17.10 17.71 -6.27
C PRO A 22 16.54 17.32 -4.89
N THR A 23 15.29 16.85 -4.87
CA THR A 23 14.66 16.35 -3.67
C THR A 23 14.84 14.84 -3.60
N THR A 24 15.30 14.33 -2.46
CA THR A 24 15.40 12.90 -2.18
C THR A 24 14.38 12.52 -1.11
N LEU A 25 13.59 11.48 -1.37
CA LEU A 25 12.69 10.89 -0.41
C LEU A 25 13.33 9.60 0.14
N ILE A 26 13.59 9.54 1.46
CA ILE A 26 13.95 8.30 2.14
C ILE A 26 12.72 7.70 2.81
N CYS A 27 12.34 6.50 2.37
CA CYS A 27 11.18 5.76 2.84
C CYS A 27 11.61 4.65 3.80
N PHE A 28 11.34 4.78 5.08
CA PHE A 28 11.59 3.77 6.11
C PHE A 28 10.43 2.78 6.19
N SER A 29 10.66 1.53 5.74
CA SER A 29 9.61 0.54 5.58
C SER A 29 9.91 -0.76 6.34
N HIS A 30 8.91 -1.26 7.08
CA HIS A 30 8.91 -2.61 7.65
C HIS A 30 8.56 -3.67 6.61
N LEU A 31 8.15 -3.27 5.41
CA LEU A 31 7.80 -4.17 4.30
C LEU A 31 8.99 -4.27 3.34
N ARG A 32 9.18 -5.47 2.78
CA ARG A 32 10.17 -5.70 1.73
C ARG A 32 9.60 -5.28 0.37
N TRP A 33 10.44 -4.61 -0.43
CA TRP A 33 10.06 -4.17 -1.78
C TRP A 33 9.59 -5.33 -2.67
N ASP A 34 10.31 -6.45 -2.61
CA ASP A 34 10.08 -7.61 -3.49
C ASP A 34 9.11 -8.65 -2.91
N PHE A 35 8.46 -8.38 -1.79
CA PHE A 35 7.60 -9.38 -1.15
C PHE A 35 6.19 -9.40 -1.74
N VAL A 36 5.40 -8.37 -1.50
CA VAL A 36 4.03 -8.23 -2.01
C VAL A 36 3.85 -6.80 -2.49
N PHE A 37 3.32 -6.64 -3.70
CA PHE A 37 3.06 -5.32 -4.26
C PHE A 37 1.81 -4.71 -3.62
N GLN A 38 1.98 -3.62 -2.89
CA GLN A 38 0.92 -2.96 -2.15
C GLN A 38 1.19 -1.44 -2.02
N ARG A 39 0.54 -0.74 -1.09
CA ARG A 39 0.62 0.72 -0.93
C ARG A 39 2.04 1.32 -1.05
N PRO A 40 3.09 0.82 -0.37
CA PRO A 40 4.42 1.40 -0.52
C PRO A 40 4.95 1.33 -1.95
N GLN A 41 4.81 0.20 -2.63
CA GLN A 41 5.26 0.04 -4.01
C GLN A 41 4.47 0.96 -4.95
N HIS A 42 3.14 1.03 -4.80
CA HIS A 42 2.31 1.93 -5.61
C HIS A 42 2.69 3.40 -5.45
N LEU A 43 2.96 3.85 -4.23
CA LEU A 43 3.29 5.25 -3.96
C LEU A 43 4.73 5.57 -4.36
N MET A 44 5.70 4.77 -3.90
CA MET A 44 7.12 5.05 -4.14
C MET A 44 7.48 4.96 -5.62
N SER A 45 6.90 4.02 -6.38
CA SER A 45 7.08 3.95 -7.84
C SER A 45 6.47 5.14 -8.61
N ARG A 46 5.64 5.95 -7.96
CA ARG A 46 5.09 7.19 -8.53
C ARG A 46 5.86 8.42 -8.08
N PHE A 47 6.31 8.45 -6.84
CA PHE A 47 7.14 9.55 -6.33
C PHE A 47 8.47 9.71 -7.09
N VAL A 48 9.00 8.63 -7.73
CA VAL A 48 10.20 8.71 -8.58
C VAL A 48 10.05 9.64 -9.79
N ARG A 49 8.84 10.08 -10.14
CA ARG A 49 8.59 11.06 -11.19
C ARG A 49 9.07 12.46 -10.80
N ASP A 50 9.05 12.76 -9.51
CA ASP A 50 9.26 14.09 -8.97
C ASP A 50 10.55 14.16 -8.11
N MET A 51 11.05 13.03 -7.61
CA MET A 51 12.22 12.99 -6.70
C MET A 51 12.95 11.64 -6.77
N GLU A 52 14.20 11.61 -6.29
CA GLU A 52 14.89 10.32 -6.06
C GLU A 52 14.28 9.63 -4.85
N VAL A 53 14.09 8.31 -4.92
CA VAL A 53 13.53 7.52 -3.82
C VAL A 53 14.55 6.51 -3.31
N ILE A 54 14.76 6.52 -2.01
CA ILE A 54 15.52 5.53 -1.27
C ILE A 54 14.54 4.72 -0.43
N PHE A 55 14.37 3.45 -0.77
CA PHE A 55 13.51 2.53 -0.01
C PHE A 55 14.37 1.76 1.00
N TRP A 56 14.33 2.20 2.26
CA TRP A 56 15.11 1.62 3.36
C TRP A 56 14.31 0.53 4.05
N GLU A 57 14.79 -0.70 3.96
CA GLU A 57 14.15 -1.88 4.54
C GLU A 57 14.67 -2.22 5.94
N GLU A 58 13.95 -3.09 6.64
CA GLU A 58 14.44 -3.68 7.89
C GLU A 58 15.75 -4.45 7.69
N PRO A 59 16.60 -4.50 8.71
CA PRO A 59 17.87 -5.23 8.61
C PRO A 59 17.67 -6.72 8.35
N ILE A 60 18.66 -7.31 7.66
CA ILE A 60 18.82 -8.77 7.53
C ILE A 60 19.98 -9.21 8.44
N GLU A 61 19.79 -10.31 9.13
CA GLU A 61 20.84 -10.91 9.96
C GLU A 61 21.83 -11.69 9.11
N ILE A 62 23.12 -11.51 9.41
CA ILE A 62 24.27 -12.19 8.80
C ILE A 62 25.04 -12.93 9.86
N GLY A 63 26.06 -13.69 9.44
CA GLY A 63 26.89 -14.45 10.37
C GLY A 63 27.43 -13.60 11.54
N PRO A 64 27.49 -14.15 12.78
CA PRO A 64 27.75 -13.35 13.99
C PRO A 64 29.16 -12.72 14.03
N LYS A 65 30.07 -13.12 13.13
CA LYS A 65 31.44 -12.57 12.99
C LYS A 65 31.61 -11.67 11.75
N GLU A 66 30.55 -11.47 10.97
CA GLU A 66 30.62 -10.64 9.78
C GLU A 66 30.53 -9.15 10.14
N THR A 67 31.05 -8.30 9.26
CA THR A 67 30.97 -6.85 9.44
C THR A 67 29.68 -6.30 8.86
N SER A 68 29.01 -5.41 9.60
CA SER A 68 27.79 -4.74 9.15
C SER A 68 28.02 -3.89 7.90
N TYR A 69 27.09 -3.96 6.94
CA TYR A 69 27.13 -3.18 5.69
C TYR A 69 25.74 -2.85 5.17
N LEU A 70 25.64 -1.94 4.19
CA LEU A 70 24.45 -1.70 3.40
C LEU A 70 24.55 -2.42 2.05
N LYS A 71 23.53 -3.20 1.72
CA LYS A 71 23.32 -3.66 0.36
C LYS A 71 22.41 -2.67 -0.35
N VAL A 72 22.93 -2.03 -1.40
CA VAL A 72 22.20 -1.05 -2.21
C VAL A 72 22.01 -1.62 -3.61
N ARG A 73 20.81 -1.53 -4.15
CA ARG A 73 20.47 -1.94 -5.52
C ARG A 73 19.38 -1.05 -6.10
N GLU A 74 19.31 -0.94 -7.40
CA GLU A 74 18.16 -0.36 -8.10
C GLU A 74 16.94 -1.29 -7.98
N ALA A 75 15.75 -0.70 -7.93
CA ALA A 75 14.50 -1.47 -8.04
C ALA A 75 14.28 -1.90 -9.48
N GLU A 76 13.98 -3.17 -9.71
CA GLU A 76 13.74 -3.69 -11.04
C GLU A 76 12.53 -3.00 -11.69
N GLY A 77 12.70 -2.47 -12.89
CA GLY A 77 11.66 -1.80 -13.66
C GLY A 77 11.26 -0.41 -13.15
N VAL A 78 11.91 0.14 -12.10
CA VAL A 78 11.60 1.47 -11.54
C VAL A 78 12.87 2.30 -11.45
N ALA A 79 13.09 3.17 -12.44
CA ALA A 79 14.22 4.09 -12.43
C ALA A 79 14.14 5.09 -11.25
N ASN A 80 15.27 5.58 -10.78
CA ASN A 80 15.39 6.53 -9.65
C ASN A 80 14.89 6.01 -8.31
N LEU A 81 14.71 4.68 -8.14
CA LEU A 81 14.39 4.04 -6.89
C LEU A 81 15.51 3.08 -6.49
N ARG A 82 16.13 3.34 -5.35
CA ARG A 82 17.17 2.48 -4.76
C ARG A 82 16.64 1.80 -3.52
N ILE A 83 16.83 0.49 -3.44
CA ILE A 83 16.49 -0.32 -2.27
C ILE A 83 17.76 -0.44 -1.44
N VAL A 84 17.65 -0.10 -0.17
CA VAL A 84 18.75 -0.12 0.79
C VAL A 84 18.41 -1.08 1.92
N VAL A 85 19.21 -2.12 2.08
CA VAL A 85 19.02 -3.16 3.09
C VAL A 85 20.24 -3.22 4.01
N PRO A 86 20.10 -2.87 5.29
CA PRO A 86 21.17 -3.08 6.26
C PRO A 86 21.37 -4.58 6.50
N HIS A 87 22.64 -4.98 6.61
CA HIS A 87 23.04 -6.34 7.00
C HIS A 87 23.81 -6.25 8.31
N LEU A 88 23.31 -6.92 9.35
CA LEU A 88 23.85 -6.83 10.72
C LEU A 88 24.15 -8.23 11.27
N PRO A 89 25.25 -8.41 12.02
CA PRO A 89 25.55 -9.66 12.70
C PRO A 89 24.42 -10.12 13.61
N GLU A 90 24.09 -11.42 13.53
CA GLU A 90 23.17 -12.08 14.44
C GLU A 90 23.60 -11.93 15.91
N GLY A 91 22.62 -11.76 16.81
CA GLY A 91 22.86 -11.65 18.25
C GLY A 91 23.43 -10.29 18.69
N MET A 92 23.45 -9.26 17.83
CA MET A 92 23.89 -7.92 18.21
C MET A 92 22.95 -7.31 19.26
N PRO A 93 23.48 -6.80 20.40
CA PRO A 93 22.66 -6.08 21.40
C PRO A 93 21.90 -4.90 20.79
N GLU A 94 20.73 -4.59 21.33
CA GLU A 94 19.80 -3.57 20.77
C GLU A 94 20.45 -2.20 20.63
N ASP A 95 21.18 -1.74 21.66
CA ASP A 95 21.90 -0.46 21.64
C ASP A 95 23.01 -0.42 20.59
N ALA A 96 23.76 -1.50 20.43
CA ALA A 96 24.78 -1.64 19.39
C ALA A 96 24.16 -1.70 18.00
N ARG A 97 23.01 -2.35 17.87
CA ARG A 97 22.23 -2.44 16.64
C ARG A 97 21.75 -1.04 16.20
N GLU A 98 21.16 -0.29 17.12
CA GLU A 98 20.70 1.07 16.88
C GLU A 98 21.87 2.00 16.48
N ALA A 99 22.98 1.97 17.24
CA ALA A 99 24.16 2.77 16.93
C ALA A 99 24.77 2.41 15.56
N THR A 100 24.76 1.11 15.20
CA THR A 100 25.28 0.65 13.91
C THR A 100 24.38 1.11 12.76
N LEU A 101 23.07 0.97 12.90
CA LEU A 101 22.09 1.45 11.92
C LEU A 101 22.21 2.95 11.70
N LYS A 102 22.32 3.72 12.80
CA LYS A 102 22.56 5.18 12.74
C LYS A 102 23.81 5.50 11.92
N ARG A 103 24.94 4.90 12.24
CA ARG A 103 26.21 5.12 11.52
C ARG A 103 26.12 4.77 10.02
N LEU A 104 25.46 3.66 9.69
CA LEU A 104 25.26 3.25 8.29
C LEU A 104 24.36 4.23 7.56
N LEU A 105 23.28 4.70 8.21
CA LEU A 105 22.37 5.69 7.67
C LEU A 105 23.07 7.03 7.44
N ASP A 106 23.81 7.54 8.43
CA ASP A 106 24.57 8.79 8.33
C ASP A 106 25.56 8.76 7.16
N ALA A 107 26.29 7.65 7.02
CA ALA A 107 27.23 7.45 5.91
C ALA A 107 26.51 7.46 4.55
N HIS A 108 25.33 6.88 4.46
CA HIS A 108 24.55 6.88 3.23
C HIS A 108 23.99 8.28 2.91
N LEU A 109 23.40 8.95 3.91
CA LEU A 109 22.83 10.29 3.76
C LEU A 109 23.88 11.36 3.43
N SER A 110 25.14 11.19 3.89
CA SER A 110 26.23 12.13 3.55
C SER A 110 26.51 12.25 2.04
N THR A 111 26.03 11.29 1.25
CA THR A 111 26.15 11.31 -0.23
C THR A 111 25.03 12.07 -0.92
N ILE A 112 23.96 12.39 -0.20
CA ILE A 112 22.75 13.05 -0.73
C ILE A 112 22.98 14.56 -0.73
N LYS A 113 22.51 15.21 -1.79
CA LYS A 113 22.54 16.66 -1.95
C LYS A 113 21.13 17.18 -2.16
N GLY A 114 20.87 18.39 -1.69
CA GLY A 114 19.57 19.04 -1.86
C GLY A 114 18.64 18.76 -0.69
N ARG A 115 17.34 18.77 -0.97
CA ARG A 115 16.30 18.59 0.05
C ARG A 115 16.10 17.12 0.39
N LEU A 116 15.74 16.87 1.66
CA LEU A 116 15.47 15.52 2.15
C LEU A 116 14.04 15.43 2.71
N VAL A 117 13.26 14.48 2.22
CA VAL A 117 11.97 14.10 2.78
C VAL A 117 12.13 12.76 3.48
N SER A 118 11.83 12.70 4.77
CA SER A 118 11.79 11.45 5.53
C SER A 118 10.36 10.91 5.60
N TRP A 119 10.13 9.75 5.02
CA TRP A 119 8.83 9.07 5.00
C TRP A 119 8.87 7.79 5.84
N TYR A 120 7.96 7.67 6.80
CA TYR A 120 7.90 6.53 7.70
C TYR A 120 6.62 5.72 7.49
N TYR A 121 6.75 4.42 7.21
CA TYR A 121 5.67 3.45 7.29
C TYR A 121 5.62 2.74 8.64
N THR A 122 6.66 2.88 9.45
CA THR A 122 6.75 2.28 10.78
C THR A 122 7.52 3.17 11.75
N PRO A 123 7.02 3.36 12.98
CA PRO A 123 7.77 4.08 14.00
C PRO A 123 9.00 3.31 14.51
N MET A 124 9.11 2.00 14.23
CA MET A 124 10.22 1.16 14.67
C MET A 124 11.57 1.54 14.02
N MET A 125 11.56 2.35 12.97
CA MET A 125 12.78 2.90 12.35
C MET A 125 13.25 4.20 13.00
N LEU A 126 12.43 4.82 13.86
CA LEU A 126 12.72 6.11 14.49
C LEU A 126 13.95 6.09 15.42
N PRO A 127 14.22 5.03 16.22
CA PRO A 127 15.34 5.01 17.16
C PRO A 127 16.69 5.40 16.53
N PHE A 128 17.01 4.88 15.36
CA PHE A 128 18.28 5.18 14.70
C PHE A 128 18.21 6.35 13.69
N SER A 129 17.01 6.87 13.38
CA SER A 129 16.81 7.92 12.38
C SER A 129 16.26 9.24 12.94
N ARG A 130 15.88 9.29 14.23
CA ARG A 130 15.27 10.50 14.86
C ARG A 130 16.11 11.76 14.78
N HIS A 131 17.43 11.62 14.65
CA HIS A 131 18.38 12.73 14.58
C HIS A 131 18.44 13.38 13.19
N ILE A 132 17.82 12.79 12.16
CA ILE A 132 17.82 13.34 10.81
C ILE A 132 17.07 14.67 10.82
N GLU A 133 17.74 15.70 10.31
CA GLU A 133 17.15 17.00 10.00
C GLU A 133 16.66 16.95 8.55
N ALA A 134 15.41 16.54 8.35
CA ALA A 134 14.75 16.52 7.04
C ALA A 134 13.97 17.80 6.81
N ASP A 135 13.85 18.22 5.54
CA ASP A 135 13.04 19.38 5.14
C ASP A 135 11.53 19.10 5.27
N ALA A 136 11.13 17.84 5.24
CA ALA A 136 9.78 17.39 5.57
C ALA A 136 9.81 15.99 6.18
N VAL A 137 8.98 15.76 7.20
CA VAL A 137 8.79 14.46 7.84
C VAL A 137 7.34 13.99 7.64
N VAL A 138 7.18 12.85 6.99
CA VAL A 138 5.90 12.22 6.68
C VAL A 138 5.74 10.94 7.50
N PHE A 139 4.64 10.80 8.21
CA PHE A 139 4.21 9.53 8.78
C PHE A 139 3.01 9.01 8.00
N ASP A 140 3.18 7.91 7.25
CA ASP A 140 2.09 7.21 6.56
C ASP A 140 1.68 5.99 7.37
N ALA A 141 0.74 6.20 8.29
CA ALA A 141 0.11 5.16 9.09
C ALA A 141 -0.84 4.35 8.20
N MET A 142 -0.30 3.38 7.45
CA MET A 142 -1.11 2.55 6.56
C MET A 142 -1.93 1.49 7.31
N ASP A 143 -1.48 1.08 8.49
CA ASP A 143 -2.10 0.10 9.38
C ASP A 143 -1.97 0.55 10.84
N GLU A 144 -2.80 -0.02 11.75
CA GLU A 144 -2.62 0.13 13.19
C GLU A 144 -1.67 -0.97 13.70
N LEU A 145 -0.36 -0.74 13.53
CA LEU A 145 0.67 -1.75 13.80
C LEU A 145 0.65 -2.28 15.23
N SER A 146 0.18 -1.49 16.19
CA SER A 146 0.06 -1.87 17.60
C SER A 146 -0.96 -2.98 17.85
N LYS A 147 -1.86 -3.25 16.89
CA LYS A 147 -2.92 -4.24 16.97
C LYS A 147 -2.57 -5.58 16.33
N PHE A 148 -1.40 -5.69 15.72
CA PHE A 148 -0.93 -6.95 15.16
C PHE A 148 -0.33 -7.85 16.24
N LYS A 149 -0.44 -9.18 16.04
CA LYS A 149 0.25 -10.15 16.89
C LYS A 149 1.74 -9.81 16.98
N PHE A 150 2.30 -9.95 18.18
CA PHE A 150 3.72 -9.73 18.46
C PHE A 150 4.20 -8.27 18.25
N ALA A 151 3.30 -7.29 18.23
CA ALA A 151 3.69 -5.88 18.19
C ALA A 151 4.61 -5.55 19.38
N PRO A 152 5.79 -4.91 19.13
CA PRO A 152 6.70 -4.53 20.22
C PRO A 152 6.05 -3.57 21.20
N THR A 153 6.31 -3.74 22.50
CA THR A 153 5.72 -2.88 23.54
C THR A 153 6.08 -1.39 23.39
N LYS A 154 7.28 -1.10 22.87
CA LYS A 154 7.77 0.28 22.62
C LYS A 154 7.10 0.96 21.41
N LEU A 155 6.28 0.21 20.62
CA LEU A 155 5.73 0.73 19.37
C LEU A 155 4.80 1.93 19.59
N LEU A 156 3.97 1.91 20.63
CA LEU A 156 3.04 3.01 20.93
C LEU A 156 3.77 4.31 21.32
N ASP A 157 4.84 4.20 22.12
CA ASP A 157 5.64 5.36 22.51
C ASP A 157 6.39 5.94 21.31
N LEU A 158 6.95 5.08 20.45
CA LEU A 158 7.61 5.50 19.22
C LEU A 158 6.62 6.08 18.20
N GLU A 159 5.39 5.57 18.16
CA GLU A 159 4.34 6.15 17.32
C GLU A 159 3.99 7.56 17.75
N GLN A 160 3.85 7.78 19.07
CA GLN A 160 3.59 9.15 19.57
C GLN A 160 4.76 10.08 19.26
N GLU A 161 6.00 9.64 19.49
CA GLU A 161 7.20 10.43 19.16
C GLU A 161 7.24 10.78 17.65
N LEU A 162 6.89 9.81 16.79
CA LEU A 162 6.87 10.02 15.34
C LEU A 162 5.74 10.97 14.92
N ILE A 163 4.56 10.87 15.54
CA ILE A 163 3.44 11.80 15.29
C ILE A 163 3.85 13.23 15.70
N ASP A 164 4.50 13.40 16.86
CA ASP A 164 4.95 14.72 17.34
C ASP A 164 6.04 15.31 16.44
N LYS A 165 6.87 14.47 15.82
CA LYS A 165 7.95 14.87 14.91
C LYS A 165 7.46 15.16 13.50
N ALA A 166 6.38 14.53 13.05
CA ALA A 166 5.89 14.62 11.66
C ALA A 166 5.39 16.04 11.33
N ASP A 167 5.59 16.48 10.11
CA ASP A 167 4.96 17.68 9.56
C ASP A 167 3.57 17.36 9.03
N VAL A 168 3.39 16.13 8.50
CA VAL A 168 2.12 15.63 7.97
C VAL A 168 1.96 14.14 8.28
N VAL A 169 0.76 13.76 8.67
CA VAL A 169 0.36 12.38 8.95
C VAL A 169 -0.67 11.93 7.92
N PHE A 170 -0.40 10.85 7.23
CA PHE A 170 -1.35 10.16 6.36
C PHE A 170 -1.90 8.93 7.06
N THR A 171 -3.16 8.59 6.78
CA THR A 171 -3.78 7.37 7.30
C THR A 171 -4.30 6.53 6.14
N GLY A 172 -4.05 5.21 6.21
CA GLY A 172 -4.36 4.25 5.15
C GLY A 172 -5.85 3.92 4.99
N GLY A 173 -6.72 4.51 5.81
CA GLY A 173 -8.16 4.28 5.77
C GLY A 173 -8.95 5.21 6.65
N SER A 174 -10.28 5.23 6.46
CA SER A 174 -11.18 6.10 7.21
C SER A 174 -11.26 5.74 8.69
N SER A 175 -11.28 4.44 9.01
CA SER A 175 -11.31 3.98 10.41
C SER A 175 -10.03 4.38 11.15
N LEU A 176 -8.89 4.33 10.49
CA LEU A 176 -7.61 4.75 11.04
C LEU A 176 -7.52 6.29 11.17
N PHE A 177 -8.08 7.03 10.20
CA PHE A 177 -8.20 8.48 10.26
C PHE A 177 -9.01 8.91 11.48
N GLU A 178 -10.18 8.33 11.72
CA GLU A 178 -11.00 8.64 12.89
C GLU A 178 -10.26 8.38 14.21
N ALA A 179 -9.39 7.37 14.25
CA ALA A 179 -8.59 7.06 15.44
C ALA A 179 -7.40 8.02 15.67
N LYS A 180 -6.92 8.69 14.62
CA LYS A 180 -5.69 9.49 14.69
C LYS A 180 -5.89 10.99 14.42
N LYS A 181 -7.03 11.43 13.91
CA LYS A 181 -7.30 12.81 13.44
C LYS A 181 -7.03 13.90 14.49
N ASP A 182 -7.22 13.61 15.78
CA ASP A 182 -7.04 14.54 16.87
C ASP A 182 -5.64 14.48 17.51
N ARG A 183 -4.76 13.60 17.00
CA ARG A 183 -3.40 13.40 17.55
C ARG A 183 -2.35 14.31 16.90
N HIS A 184 -2.66 14.94 15.75
CA HIS A 184 -1.76 15.85 15.07
C HIS A 184 -2.55 16.90 14.28
N ARG A 185 -1.99 18.11 14.10
CA ARG A 185 -2.64 19.25 13.41
C ARG A 185 -2.87 19.03 11.92
N SER A 186 -2.08 18.17 11.30
CA SER A 186 -2.13 17.89 9.85
C SER A 186 -2.27 16.38 9.63
N VAL A 187 -3.48 15.85 9.78
CA VAL A 187 -3.81 14.43 9.53
C VAL A 187 -4.73 14.36 8.33
N HIS A 188 -4.39 13.51 7.37
CA HIS A 188 -5.13 13.38 6.12
C HIS A 188 -5.46 11.92 5.81
N CYS A 189 -6.71 11.68 5.40
CA CYS A 189 -7.20 10.34 5.05
C CYS A 189 -6.90 10.01 3.58
N PHE A 190 -6.15 8.94 3.37
CA PHE A 190 -5.84 8.37 2.05
C PHE A 190 -6.13 6.87 2.06
N PRO A 191 -7.39 6.46 1.89
CA PRO A 191 -7.74 5.05 1.81
C PRO A 191 -6.99 4.35 0.69
N SER A 192 -6.94 3.03 0.75
CA SER A 192 -6.38 2.21 -0.32
C SER A 192 -7.01 2.55 -1.65
N SER A 193 -6.17 2.70 -2.66
CA SER A 193 -6.55 3.04 -4.03
C SER A 193 -6.41 1.83 -4.96
N VAL A 194 -6.59 2.01 -6.25
CA VAL A 194 -6.54 0.93 -7.25
C VAL A 194 -5.86 1.36 -8.54
N ASP A 195 -5.12 0.45 -9.16
CA ASP A 195 -4.73 0.52 -10.56
C ASP A 195 -5.83 -0.09 -11.42
N ARG A 196 -6.80 0.74 -11.82
CA ARG A 196 -7.95 0.29 -12.60
C ARG A 196 -7.55 -0.33 -13.93
N THR A 197 -6.58 0.24 -14.61
CA THR A 197 -6.11 -0.24 -15.91
C THR A 197 -5.50 -1.62 -15.79
N HIS A 198 -4.73 -1.85 -14.73
CA HIS A 198 -4.13 -3.14 -14.46
C HIS A 198 -5.18 -4.23 -14.21
N PHE A 199 -6.12 -3.99 -13.29
CA PHE A 199 -7.13 -4.99 -12.92
C PHE A 199 -8.23 -5.14 -13.97
N ALA A 200 -8.57 -4.11 -14.76
CA ALA A 200 -9.53 -4.22 -15.86
C ALA A 200 -9.13 -5.25 -16.92
N LYS A 201 -7.86 -5.64 -17.02
CA LYS A 201 -7.41 -6.75 -17.86
C LYS A 201 -8.17 -8.04 -17.55
N ALA A 202 -8.57 -8.25 -16.28
CA ALA A 202 -9.34 -9.44 -15.87
C ALA A 202 -10.75 -9.51 -16.47
N ARG A 203 -11.27 -8.40 -17.03
CA ARG A 203 -12.58 -8.37 -17.72
C ARG A 203 -12.53 -8.93 -19.13
N ALA A 204 -11.35 -8.91 -19.74
CA ALA A 204 -11.13 -9.60 -21.02
C ALA A 204 -10.95 -11.11 -20.77
N GLN A 205 -11.24 -11.90 -21.81
CA GLN A 205 -10.92 -13.32 -21.74
C GLN A 205 -9.40 -13.50 -21.73
N MET A 206 -8.85 -13.90 -20.59
CA MET A 206 -7.44 -14.21 -20.40
C MET A 206 -7.24 -15.74 -20.42
N PHE A 207 -6.02 -16.18 -20.74
CA PHE A 207 -5.65 -17.57 -20.51
C PHE A 207 -5.65 -17.86 -19.01
N ASP A 208 -6.33 -18.91 -18.63
CA ASP A 208 -6.37 -19.36 -17.24
C ASP A 208 -4.97 -19.88 -16.85
N PRO A 209 -4.41 -19.50 -15.71
CA PRO A 209 -3.15 -20.06 -15.24
C PRO A 209 -3.22 -21.59 -15.09
N ALA A 210 -2.13 -22.29 -15.47
CA ALA A 210 -2.09 -23.75 -15.50
C ALA A 210 -2.41 -24.42 -14.14
N ASP A 211 -2.11 -23.74 -13.02
CA ASP A 211 -2.42 -24.24 -11.67
C ASP A 211 -3.86 -23.92 -11.23
N GLN A 212 -4.65 -23.24 -12.08
CA GLN A 212 -6.05 -22.92 -11.85
C GLN A 212 -6.98 -23.52 -12.91
N GLU A 213 -6.50 -23.79 -14.14
CA GLU A 213 -7.34 -24.10 -15.30
C GLU A 213 -8.24 -25.34 -15.13
N ASP A 214 -7.76 -26.36 -14.38
CA ASP A 214 -8.50 -27.60 -14.12
C ASP A 214 -9.51 -27.51 -12.96
N LEU A 215 -9.56 -26.38 -12.22
CA LEU A 215 -10.49 -26.24 -11.11
C LEU A 215 -11.92 -26.04 -11.62
N SER A 216 -12.84 -26.80 -11.03
CA SER A 216 -14.26 -26.74 -11.38
C SER A 216 -14.88 -25.38 -11.08
N ARG A 217 -15.90 -24.99 -11.85
CA ARG A 217 -16.70 -23.79 -11.57
C ARG A 217 -17.94 -24.15 -10.75
N PRO A 218 -18.49 -23.22 -9.93
CA PRO A 218 -18.00 -21.84 -9.78
C PRO A 218 -16.71 -21.76 -8.96
N ARG A 219 -15.85 -20.80 -9.31
CA ARG A 219 -14.60 -20.49 -8.61
C ARG A 219 -14.77 -19.22 -7.79
N LEU A 220 -14.54 -19.33 -6.49
CA LEU A 220 -14.60 -18.22 -5.55
C LEU A 220 -13.18 -17.98 -5.04
N GLY A 221 -12.61 -16.81 -5.34
CA GLY A 221 -11.19 -16.57 -5.13
C GLY A 221 -10.86 -15.47 -4.13
N PHE A 222 -9.71 -15.62 -3.50
CA PHE A 222 -9.04 -14.61 -2.69
C PHE A 222 -7.59 -14.53 -3.12
N TYR A 223 -7.03 -13.32 -3.23
CA TYR A 223 -5.58 -13.14 -3.28
C TYR A 223 -5.09 -12.20 -2.17
N GLY A 224 -3.91 -12.46 -1.67
CA GLY A 224 -3.23 -11.69 -0.63
C GLY A 224 -2.56 -12.59 0.40
N VAL A 225 -1.89 -11.97 1.36
CA VAL A 225 -1.27 -12.69 2.47
C VAL A 225 -2.34 -13.38 3.30
N VAL A 226 -2.14 -14.67 3.56
CA VAL A 226 -2.94 -15.48 4.47
C VAL A 226 -2.23 -15.47 5.82
N ASP A 227 -2.75 -14.72 6.78
CA ASP A 227 -2.18 -14.54 8.12
C ASP A 227 -3.30 -14.49 9.19
N GLU A 228 -2.99 -14.00 10.40
CA GLU A 228 -3.93 -13.89 11.52
C GLU A 228 -5.19 -13.06 11.23
N ARG A 229 -5.21 -12.32 10.12
CA ARG A 229 -6.37 -11.53 9.66
C ARG A 229 -7.35 -12.35 8.84
N PHE A 230 -6.94 -13.52 8.36
CA PHE A 230 -7.77 -14.39 7.55
C PHE A 230 -8.64 -15.28 8.44
N ASP A 231 -9.94 -15.34 8.18
CA ASP A 231 -10.88 -16.19 8.92
C ASP A 231 -10.87 -17.63 8.37
N ILE A 232 -9.97 -18.42 8.92
CA ILE A 232 -9.76 -19.83 8.54
C ILE A 232 -11.01 -20.67 8.82
N GLU A 233 -11.69 -20.42 9.96
CA GLU A 233 -12.87 -21.17 10.36
C GLU A 233 -14.06 -20.86 9.43
N LEU A 234 -14.25 -19.57 9.06
CA LEU A 234 -15.27 -19.17 8.10
C LEU A 234 -15.04 -19.89 6.77
N LEU A 235 -13.80 -19.87 6.23
CA LEU A 235 -13.48 -20.55 4.98
C LEU A 235 -13.81 -22.04 5.06
N ASP A 236 -13.42 -22.72 6.15
CA ASP A 236 -13.67 -24.16 6.35
C ASP A 236 -15.16 -24.46 6.33
N ARG A 237 -15.96 -23.69 7.09
CA ARG A 237 -17.41 -23.89 7.19
C ARG A 237 -18.12 -23.63 5.88
N VAL A 238 -17.78 -22.54 5.19
CA VAL A 238 -18.37 -22.20 3.88
C VAL A 238 -18.04 -23.25 2.83
N ALA A 239 -16.79 -23.75 2.80
CA ALA A 239 -16.36 -24.81 1.90
C ALA A 239 -17.10 -26.15 2.18
N ALA A 240 -17.35 -26.47 3.46
CA ALA A 240 -18.16 -27.63 3.86
C ALA A 240 -19.61 -27.53 3.40
N MET A 241 -20.20 -26.34 3.45
CA MET A 241 -21.60 -26.09 3.06
C MET A 241 -21.79 -26.12 1.53
N ARG A 242 -20.75 -25.90 0.76
CA ARG A 242 -20.77 -25.86 -0.71
C ARG A 242 -19.65 -26.70 -1.32
N PRO A 243 -19.71 -28.03 -1.20
CA PRO A 243 -18.65 -28.93 -1.65
C PRO A 243 -18.43 -28.95 -3.17
N ASN A 244 -19.39 -28.43 -3.93
CA ASN A 244 -19.33 -28.29 -5.40
C ASN A 244 -18.78 -26.93 -5.88
N TRP A 245 -18.37 -26.03 -4.96
CA TRP A 245 -17.66 -24.81 -5.31
C TRP A 245 -16.16 -24.99 -5.14
N SER A 246 -15.36 -24.32 -5.97
CA SER A 246 -13.91 -24.29 -5.83
C SER A 246 -13.50 -22.99 -5.14
N PHE A 247 -12.80 -23.10 -4.02
CA PHE A 247 -12.23 -21.98 -3.27
C PHE A 247 -10.76 -21.83 -3.63
N VAL A 248 -10.39 -20.73 -4.27
CA VAL A 248 -9.06 -20.50 -4.82
C VAL A 248 -8.32 -19.44 -4.00
N MET A 249 -7.33 -19.90 -3.21
CA MET A 249 -6.55 -19.04 -2.32
C MET A 249 -5.17 -18.77 -2.94
N VAL A 250 -4.91 -17.53 -3.30
CA VAL A 250 -3.66 -17.08 -3.93
C VAL A 250 -2.91 -16.17 -2.97
N GLY A 251 -1.69 -16.54 -2.60
CA GLY A 251 -0.82 -15.73 -1.74
C GLY A 251 0.03 -16.54 -0.80
N PRO A 252 1.04 -15.92 -0.20
CA PRO A 252 1.89 -16.57 0.79
C PRO A 252 1.17 -16.71 2.13
N VAL A 253 1.48 -17.79 2.85
CA VAL A 253 1.07 -18.00 4.25
C VAL A 253 2.16 -17.43 5.14
N VAL A 254 1.81 -16.53 6.05
CA VAL A 254 2.76 -15.81 6.91
C VAL A 254 2.20 -15.69 8.32
N LYS A 255 3.05 -15.80 9.34
CA LYS A 255 2.72 -15.66 10.78
C LYS A 255 1.80 -16.74 11.37
N ILE A 256 1.21 -17.58 10.55
CA ILE A 256 0.43 -18.76 10.96
C ILE A 256 1.07 -20.01 10.36
N SER A 257 0.78 -21.18 10.95
CA SER A 257 1.25 -22.45 10.37
C SER A 257 0.38 -22.86 9.18
N GLU A 258 1.00 -23.44 8.17
CA GLU A 258 0.25 -24.08 7.08
C GLU A 258 -0.64 -25.24 7.57
N ASP A 259 -0.30 -25.85 8.71
CA ASP A 259 -1.09 -26.93 9.33
C ASP A 259 -2.41 -26.43 9.92
N GLU A 260 -2.54 -25.13 10.17
CA GLU A 260 -3.79 -24.49 10.61
C GLU A 260 -4.81 -24.33 9.47
N LEU A 261 -4.36 -24.42 8.22
CA LEU A 261 -5.21 -24.20 7.06
C LEU A 261 -6.16 -25.39 6.80
N PRO A 262 -7.45 -25.16 6.50
CA PRO A 262 -8.39 -26.22 6.20
C PRO A 262 -8.01 -26.98 4.91
N ARG A 263 -7.98 -28.30 4.98
CA ARG A 263 -7.58 -29.20 3.88
C ARG A 263 -8.79 -29.92 3.29
N ARG A 264 -9.75 -29.16 2.73
CA ARG A 264 -10.89 -29.75 2.02
C ARG A 264 -10.56 -29.95 0.54
N HIS A 265 -11.19 -30.93 -0.10
CA HIS A 265 -10.96 -31.25 -1.52
C HIS A 265 -11.29 -30.10 -2.46
N ASN A 266 -12.11 -29.15 -2.03
CA ASN A 266 -12.56 -27.98 -2.80
C ASN A 266 -11.89 -26.68 -2.38
N ILE A 267 -10.82 -26.70 -1.57
CA ILE A 267 -10.00 -25.54 -1.23
C ILE A 267 -8.61 -25.75 -1.86
N CYS A 268 -8.20 -24.82 -2.70
CA CYS A 268 -6.93 -24.87 -3.43
C CYS A 268 -6.05 -23.68 -3.02
N TYR A 269 -4.87 -23.96 -2.49
CA TYR A 269 -3.84 -22.96 -2.14
C TYR A 269 -2.79 -22.93 -3.24
N LEU A 270 -2.71 -21.85 -3.99
CA LEU A 270 -1.85 -21.73 -5.18
C LEU A 270 -0.52 -21.00 -4.90
N GLY A 271 -0.27 -20.61 -3.63
CA GLY A 271 0.93 -19.89 -3.23
C GLY A 271 1.00 -18.46 -3.77
N GLY A 272 2.14 -17.79 -3.51
CA GLY A 272 2.36 -16.42 -3.94
C GLY A 272 2.43 -16.26 -5.45
N LYS A 273 1.89 -15.15 -5.95
CA LYS A 273 1.93 -14.74 -7.35
C LYS A 273 2.40 -13.30 -7.47
N THR A 274 3.00 -12.95 -8.60
CA THR A 274 3.41 -11.56 -8.85
C THR A 274 2.18 -10.68 -9.12
N TYR A 275 2.34 -9.38 -8.92
CA TYR A 275 1.26 -8.41 -9.17
C TYR A 275 0.75 -8.49 -10.61
N GLU A 276 1.64 -8.68 -11.57
CA GLU A 276 1.34 -8.78 -13.00
C GLU A 276 0.47 -10.01 -13.33
N GLN A 277 0.58 -11.09 -12.54
CA GLN A 277 -0.17 -12.31 -12.74
C GLN A 277 -1.61 -12.23 -12.18
N LEU A 278 -1.86 -11.36 -11.18
CA LEU A 278 -3.14 -11.31 -10.48
C LEU A 278 -4.36 -11.14 -11.40
N PRO A 279 -4.35 -10.30 -12.45
CA PRO A 279 -5.50 -10.21 -13.38
C PRO A 279 -5.87 -11.51 -14.06
N ALA A 280 -4.90 -12.38 -14.38
CA ALA A 280 -5.17 -13.68 -15.02
C ALA A 280 -5.90 -14.63 -14.05
N TYR A 281 -5.46 -14.71 -12.78
CA TYR A 281 -6.18 -15.47 -11.75
C TYR A 281 -7.58 -14.93 -11.54
N LEU A 282 -7.69 -13.60 -11.37
CA LEU A 282 -8.97 -12.92 -11.16
C LEU A 282 -9.94 -13.13 -12.31
N SER A 283 -9.46 -13.13 -13.56
CA SER A 283 -10.27 -13.42 -14.76
C SER A 283 -10.99 -14.77 -14.65
N GLY A 284 -10.33 -15.78 -14.12
CA GLY A 284 -10.85 -17.13 -13.95
C GLY A 284 -11.89 -17.29 -12.84
N TRP A 285 -12.09 -16.31 -11.96
CA TRP A 285 -13.05 -16.39 -10.85
C TRP A 285 -14.46 -15.94 -11.24
N ASP A 286 -15.45 -16.45 -10.53
CA ASP A 286 -16.83 -16.02 -10.64
C ASP A 286 -17.19 -15.00 -9.55
N VAL A 287 -16.61 -15.14 -8.36
CA VAL A 287 -16.79 -14.26 -7.19
C VAL A 287 -15.45 -14.05 -6.51
N ALA A 288 -15.21 -12.85 -6.00
CA ALA A 288 -14.06 -12.55 -5.16
C ALA A 288 -14.44 -12.52 -3.68
N LEU A 289 -13.56 -13.04 -2.83
CA LEU A 289 -13.81 -13.24 -1.41
C LEU A 289 -12.92 -12.33 -0.55
N MET A 290 -13.49 -11.87 0.56
CA MET A 290 -12.81 -11.11 1.61
C MET A 290 -13.15 -11.72 2.98
N PRO A 291 -12.70 -12.95 3.27
CA PRO A 291 -13.02 -13.67 4.50
C PRO A 291 -12.05 -13.27 5.63
N PHE A 292 -12.15 -12.04 6.09
CA PHE A 292 -11.31 -11.54 7.18
C PHE A 292 -11.92 -11.82 8.54
N ALA A 293 -11.09 -12.22 9.49
CA ALA A 293 -11.48 -12.36 10.88
C ALA A 293 -11.82 -10.99 11.47
N MET A 294 -12.88 -10.93 12.27
CA MET A 294 -13.30 -9.70 12.94
C MET A 294 -12.58 -9.59 14.30
N ASN A 295 -11.34 -9.14 14.28
CA ASN A 295 -10.45 -9.01 15.44
C ASN A 295 -9.80 -7.63 15.53
N GLU A 296 -8.91 -7.41 16.50
CA GLU A 296 -8.25 -6.11 16.69
C GLU A 296 -7.39 -5.68 15.48
N SER A 297 -6.74 -6.63 14.81
CA SER A 297 -5.86 -6.33 13.67
C SER A 297 -6.63 -5.92 12.41
N THR A 298 -7.91 -6.31 12.29
CA THR A 298 -8.75 -5.98 11.14
C THR A 298 -9.66 -4.76 11.38
N GLN A 299 -9.67 -4.22 12.59
CA GLN A 299 -10.55 -3.11 12.96
C GLN A 299 -10.29 -1.83 12.17
N PHE A 300 -9.04 -1.60 11.76
CA PHE A 300 -8.60 -0.37 11.12
C PHE A 300 -8.08 -0.55 9.69
N ILE A 301 -8.21 -1.75 9.12
CA ILE A 301 -7.71 -2.00 7.76
C ILE A 301 -8.60 -1.38 6.69
N SER A 302 -7.97 -0.89 5.63
CA SER A 302 -8.61 -0.46 4.38
C SER A 302 -8.07 -1.30 3.23
N PRO A 303 -8.68 -2.48 2.95
CA PRO A 303 -8.13 -3.44 2.00
C PRO A 303 -8.09 -2.90 0.57
N THR A 304 -6.97 -3.05 -0.12
CA THR A 304 -6.83 -2.75 -1.56
C THR A 304 -7.68 -3.69 -2.43
N LYS A 305 -7.96 -4.89 -1.93
CA LYS A 305 -8.60 -5.97 -2.67
C LYS A 305 -10.00 -5.66 -3.16
N THR A 306 -10.82 -4.99 -2.32
CA THR A 306 -12.21 -4.67 -2.72
C THR A 306 -12.26 -3.82 -3.99
N PRO A 307 -11.57 -2.66 -4.10
CA PRO A 307 -11.56 -1.90 -5.35
C PRO A 307 -10.83 -2.63 -6.49
N GLU A 308 -9.82 -3.46 -6.23
CA GLU A 308 -9.12 -4.27 -7.22
C GLU A 308 -10.06 -5.32 -7.85
N TYR A 309 -10.83 -6.04 -7.02
CA TYR A 309 -11.81 -7.03 -7.47
C TYR A 309 -12.93 -6.40 -8.30
N LEU A 310 -13.47 -5.27 -7.83
CA LEU A 310 -14.49 -4.51 -8.55
C LEU A 310 -13.94 -3.99 -9.89
N ALA A 311 -12.71 -3.46 -9.91
CA ALA A 311 -12.04 -3.02 -11.14
C ALA A 311 -11.85 -4.19 -12.11
N GLY A 312 -11.57 -5.40 -11.60
CA GLY A 312 -11.50 -6.64 -12.38
C GLY A 312 -12.84 -7.20 -12.81
N GLY A 313 -13.96 -6.54 -12.47
CA GLY A 313 -15.31 -6.99 -12.85
C GLY A 313 -15.80 -8.20 -12.07
N LYS A 314 -15.34 -8.36 -10.82
CA LYS A 314 -15.79 -9.45 -9.93
C LYS A 314 -16.64 -8.91 -8.80
N PRO A 315 -17.84 -9.44 -8.57
CA PRO A 315 -18.61 -9.16 -7.38
C PRO A 315 -17.87 -9.71 -6.15
N VAL A 316 -18.04 -9.01 -5.01
CA VAL A 316 -17.26 -9.25 -3.80
C VAL A 316 -18.17 -9.70 -2.66
N VAL A 317 -17.73 -10.71 -1.90
CA VAL A 317 -18.34 -11.09 -0.61
C VAL A 317 -17.33 -10.86 0.50
N SER A 318 -17.68 -10.03 1.47
CA SER A 318 -16.77 -9.60 2.55
C SER A 318 -17.40 -9.81 3.91
N THR A 319 -16.58 -10.18 4.89
CA THR A 319 -16.93 -9.94 6.30
C THR A 319 -17.07 -8.44 6.57
N PRO A 320 -17.72 -8.00 7.67
CA PRO A 320 -18.10 -6.60 7.86
C PRO A 320 -16.91 -5.70 8.29
N ILE A 321 -15.83 -5.70 7.49
CA ILE A 321 -14.71 -4.77 7.65
C ILE A 321 -15.23 -3.34 7.57
N LYS A 322 -14.96 -2.51 8.57
CA LYS A 322 -15.54 -1.16 8.71
C LYS A 322 -15.40 -0.30 7.46
N ASP A 323 -14.18 -0.26 6.88
CA ASP A 323 -13.92 0.57 5.71
C ASP A 323 -14.52 -0.04 4.42
N VAL A 324 -14.65 -1.37 4.34
CA VAL A 324 -15.38 -2.01 3.23
C VAL A 324 -16.86 -1.68 3.31
N VAL A 325 -17.48 -1.81 4.49
CA VAL A 325 -18.90 -1.44 4.71
C VAL A 325 -19.12 0.02 4.39
N ARG A 326 -18.27 0.92 4.89
CA ARG A 326 -18.39 2.37 4.72
C ARG A 326 -18.33 2.80 3.26
N HIS A 327 -17.35 2.27 2.51
CA HIS A 327 -17.06 2.75 1.16
C HIS A 327 -17.78 1.96 0.06
N TYR A 328 -18.02 0.67 0.27
CA TYR A 328 -18.50 -0.24 -0.78
C TYR A 328 -19.77 -1.01 -0.41
N GLY A 329 -20.18 -1.02 0.87
CA GLY A 329 -21.32 -1.83 1.33
C GLY A 329 -22.67 -1.43 0.74
N HIS A 330 -22.79 -0.26 0.11
CA HIS A 330 -23.99 0.20 -0.59
C HIS A 330 -24.06 -0.28 -2.05
N LEU A 331 -22.94 -0.76 -2.62
CA LEU A 331 -22.88 -1.21 -4.01
C LEU A 331 -23.55 -2.57 -4.19
N GLN A 332 -24.30 -2.75 -5.27
CA GLN A 332 -24.92 -4.04 -5.59
C GLN A 332 -23.91 -5.18 -5.72
N GLY A 333 -22.72 -4.86 -6.27
CA GLY A 333 -21.61 -5.80 -6.47
C GLY A 333 -20.91 -6.23 -5.19
N VAL A 334 -21.28 -5.71 -4.00
CA VAL A 334 -20.64 -6.04 -2.72
C VAL A 334 -21.66 -6.60 -1.75
N GLN A 335 -21.39 -7.81 -1.25
CA GLN A 335 -22.21 -8.46 -0.24
C GLN A 335 -21.45 -8.50 1.08
N ILE A 336 -22.10 -8.06 2.17
CA ILE A 336 -21.51 -8.08 3.51
C ILE A 336 -22.16 -9.21 4.30
N ALA A 337 -21.38 -10.04 4.95
CA ALA A 337 -21.85 -11.21 5.68
C ALA A 337 -21.05 -11.42 6.99
N SER A 338 -21.76 -11.72 8.06
CA SER A 338 -21.20 -11.88 9.41
C SER A 338 -21.16 -13.34 9.87
N THR A 339 -21.95 -14.22 9.25
CA THR A 339 -22.02 -15.65 9.57
C THR A 339 -21.69 -16.50 8.33
N PRO A 340 -21.28 -17.76 8.48
CA PRO A 340 -21.07 -18.65 7.34
C PRO A 340 -22.31 -18.82 6.46
N GLU A 341 -23.51 -18.85 7.04
CA GLU A 341 -24.78 -18.96 6.33
C GLU A 341 -25.05 -17.72 5.50
N GLU A 342 -24.85 -16.52 6.08
CA GLU A 342 -24.94 -15.25 5.34
C GLU A 342 -23.85 -15.15 4.26
N PHE A 343 -22.65 -15.63 4.54
CA PHE A 343 -21.54 -15.62 3.57
C PHE A 343 -21.85 -16.49 2.36
N VAL A 344 -22.42 -17.69 2.58
CA VAL A 344 -22.91 -18.54 1.50
C VAL A 344 -24.02 -17.87 0.71
N ALA A 345 -25.02 -17.27 1.37
CA ALA A 345 -26.10 -16.55 0.70
C ALA A 345 -25.57 -15.34 -0.11
N GLY A 346 -24.59 -14.63 0.44
CA GLY A 346 -23.87 -13.55 -0.26
C GLY A 346 -23.15 -14.05 -1.51
N CYS A 347 -22.47 -15.22 -1.43
CA CYS A 347 -21.82 -15.83 -2.56
C CYS A 347 -22.82 -16.26 -3.65
N GLU A 348 -23.97 -16.83 -3.28
CA GLU A 348 -25.04 -17.18 -4.22
C GLU A 348 -25.54 -15.96 -4.99
N LYS A 349 -25.82 -14.86 -4.27
CA LYS A 349 -26.22 -13.60 -4.89
C LYS A 349 -25.13 -13.00 -5.77
N ALA A 350 -23.87 -13.06 -5.35
CA ALA A 350 -22.73 -12.63 -6.15
C ALA A 350 -22.58 -13.46 -7.42
N LEU A 351 -22.81 -14.78 -7.35
CA LEU A 351 -22.82 -15.66 -8.52
C LEU A 351 -23.96 -15.32 -9.50
N GLU A 352 -25.12 -14.91 -9.03
CA GLU A 352 -26.20 -14.42 -9.89
C GLU A 352 -25.79 -13.13 -10.62
N LEU A 353 -25.17 -12.17 -9.90
CA LEU A 353 -24.66 -10.94 -10.48
C LEU A 353 -23.56 -11.18 -11.53
N SER A 354 -22.64 -12.10 -11.26
CA SER A 354 -21.54 -12.43 -12.21
C SER A 354 -22.06 -12.99 -13.54
N ARG A 355 -23.21 -13.65 -13.52
CA ARG A 355 -23.87 -14.22 -14.72
C ARG A 355 -24.79 -13.24 -15.44
N ASN A 356 -25.12 -12.11 -14.81
CA ASN A 356 -25.99 -11.08 -15.36
C ASN A 356 -25.28 -9.72 -15.43
N PRO A 357 -24.43 -9.50 -16.43
CA PRO A 357 -23.68 -8.24 -16.59
C PRO A 357 -24.62 -7.04 -16.87
N GLU A 358 -25.83 -7.28 -17.36
CA GLU A 358 -26.82 -6.22 -17.64
C GLU A 358 -27.54 -5.69 -16.38
N SER A 359 -27.31 -6.30 -15.22
CA SER A 359 -27.89 -5.85 -13.94
C SER A 359 -27.45 -4.45 -13.47
N GLY A 360 -26.44 -3.87 -14.11
CA GLY A 360 -25.97 -2.52 -13.82
C GLY A 360 -24.94 -2.42 -12.68
N TRP A 361 -24.73 -3.47 -11.89
CA TRP A 361 -23.79 -3.46 -10.75
C TRP A 361 -22.35 -3.06 -11.13
N LEU A 362 -21.90 -3.49 -12.33
CA LEU A 362 -20.54 -3.19 -12.79
C LEU A 362 -20.40 -1.71 -13.17
N ALA A 363 -21.40 -1.11 -13.79
CA ALA A 363 -21.42 0.32 -14.10
C ALA A 363 -21.43 1.17 -12.81
N GLU A 364 -22.17 0.73 -11.78
CA GLU A 364 -22.19 1.36 -10.46
C GLU A 364 -20.79 1.30 -9.82
N ALA A 365 -20.12 0.14 -9.86
CA ALA A 365 -18.77 -0.03 -9.35
C ALA A 365 -17.76 0.84 -10.13
N ASP A 366 -17.86 0.91 -11.46
CA ASP A 366 -16.98 1.73 -12.30
C ASP A 366 -17.15 3.23 -11.99
N LEU A 367 -18.37 3.69 -11.77
CA LEU A 367 -18.63 5.06 -11.37
C LEU A 367 -17.98 5.37 -10.02
N MET A 368 -18.11 4.47 -9.04
CA MET A 368 -17.48 4.63 -7.73
C MET A 368 -15.96 4.70 -7.83
N LEU A 369 -15.36 3.83 -8.64
CA LEU A 369 -13.91 3.76 -8.82
C LEU A 369 -13.34 4.88 -9.71
N SER A 370 -14.18 5.61 -10.45
CA SER A 370 -13.71 6.62 -11.43
C SER A 370 -12.91 7.74 -10.78
N ALA A 371 -13.21 8.11 -9.54
CA ALA A 371 -12.52 9.14 -8.78
C ALA A 371 -11.29 8.64 -8.01
N THR A 372 -10.96 7.34 -8.12
CA THR A 372 -9.94 6.70 -7.29
C THR A 372 -8.82 6.11 -8.15
N SER A 373 -7.59 6.56 -7.94
CA SER A 373 -6.39 5.98 -8.54
C SER A 373 -5.17 6.25 -7.67
N TRP A 374 -4.15 5.39 -7.80
CA TRP A 374 -2.88 5.62 -7.12
C TRP A 374 -2.19 6.90 -7.59
N ASP A 375 -2.39 7.31 -8.84
CA ASP A 375 -1.85 8.56 -9.38
C ASP A 375 -2.51 9.78 -8.73
N THR A 376 -3.83 9.78 -8.58
CA THR A 376 -4.56 10.83 -7.85
C THR A 376 -4.15 10.87 -6.37
N THR A 377 -3.98 9.71 -5.74
CA THR A 377 -3.55 9.60 -4.34
C THR A 377 -2.16 10.18 -4.17
N GLN A 378 -1.19 9.77 -4.99
CA GLN A 378 0.18 10.28 -4.97
C GLN A 378 0.22 11.79 -5.23
N ALA A 379 -0.48 12.30 -6.24
CA ALA A 379 -0.49 13.73 -6.56
C ALA A 379 -1.02 14.59 -5.39
N ARG A 380 -2.07 14.14 -4.69
CA ARG A 380 -2.59 14.83 -3.50
C ARG A 380 -1.61 14.80 -2.34
N MET A 381 -0.95 13.66 -2.10
CA MET A 381 0.09 13.52 -1.07
C MET A 381 1.30 14.42 -1.39
N ALA A 382 1.76 14.42 -2.65
CA ALA A 382 2.85 15.27 -3.12
C ALA A 382 2.52 16.76 -2.93
N GLY A 383 1.27 17.18 -3.19
CA GLY A 383 0.82 18.54 -2.93
C GLY A 383 0.93 18.96 -1.47
N LEU A 384 0.59 18.08 -0.53
CA LEU A 384 0.73 18.33 0.91
C LEU A 384 2.20 18.41 1.35
N ILE A 385 3.07 17.57 0.77
CA ILE A 385 4.52 17.62 1.02
C ILE A 385 5.11 18.93 0.47
N ALA A 386 4.71 19.34 -0.74
CA ALA A 386 5.13 20.60 -1.35
C ALA A 386 4.73 21.83 -0.50
N GLU A 387 3.58 21.78 0.18
CA GLU A 387 3.17 22.80 1.15
C GLU A 387 4.14 22.91 2.33
N VAL A 388 4.55 21.78 2.89
CA VAL A 388 5.55 21.71 3.97
C VAL A 388 6.90 22.25 3.47
N LEU A 389 7.32 21.91 2.26
CA LEU A 389 8.57 22.37 1.65
C LEU A 389 8.54 23.86 1.23
N GLY A 390 7.40 24.55 1.38
CA GLY A 390 7.24 25.95 0.98
C GLY A 390 7.25 26.19 -0.53
N GLU A 391 6.89 25.18 -1.33
CA GLU A 391 6.89 25.27 -2.78
C GLU A 391 5.72 26.11 -3.33
N PRO A 392 5.92 26.93 -4.39
CA PRO A 392 4.88 27.76 -4.95
C PRO A 392 3.74 26.95 -5.59
N ALA A 393 2.53 27.51 -5.56
CA ALA A 393 1.30 26.85 -6.03
C ALA A 393 1.33 26.39 -7.51
N ALA A 394 2.21 26.94 -8.34
CA ALA A 394 2.37 26.54 -9.75
C ALA A 394 2.96 25.11 -9.90
N THR A 395 3.84 24.71 -9.01
CA THR A 395 4.39 23.35 -8.95
C THR A 395 3.31 22.33 -8.56
N ARG A 396 2.29 22.79 -7.83
CA ARG A 396 1.12 21.98 -7.39
C ARG A 396 0.19 21.62 -8.55
N SER A 397 0.09 22.47 -9.59
CA SER A 397 -0.85 22.29 -10.71
C SER A 397 -0.37 21.24 -11.72
N SER A 398 0.96 21.06 -11.90
CA SER A 398 1.48 20.05 -12.81
C SER A 398 1.24 18.63 -12.30
N ALA A 399 1.31 18.42 -10.97
CA ALA A 399 0.99 17.13 -10.35
C ALA A 399 -0.50 16.75 -10.47
N LEU A 400 -1.42 17.75 -10.49
CA LEU A 400 -2.87 17.54 -10.64
C LEU A 400 -3.29 17.35 -12.11
N LEU A 401 -2.57 17.95 -13.08
CA LEU A 401 -2.87 17.82 -14.51
C LEU A 401 -2.48 16.44 -15.09
N VAL A 402 -1.40 15.84 -14.60
CA VAL A 402 -0.99 14.48 -15.01
C VAL A 402 -1.96 13.40 -14.51
N ALA A 403 -2.77 13.69 -13.49
CA ALA A 403 -3.76 12.75 -12.96
C ALA A 403 -5.11 12.78 -13.72
N ALA A 404 -5.27 13.67 -14.72
CA ALA A 404 -6.51 13.87 -15.47
C ALA A 404 -6.46 13.31 -16.91
N GLU A 405 -5.30 12.82 -17.39
CA GLU A 405 -5.11 12.09 -18.65
C GLU A 405 -5.01 10.56 -18.39
#